data_ecf05dfb3b087ad462b2ef609f5b2730
#
_entry.id   ecf05dfb3b087ad462b2ef609f5b2730
#
_cell.length_a   1.000
_cell.length_b   1.000
_cell.length_c   1.000
_cell.angle_alpha   90.00
_cell.angle_beta   90.00
_cell.angle_gamma   90.00
#
_symmetry.space_group_name_H-M   'P 1'
#
loop_
_entity.id
_entity.type
_entity.pdbx_description
1 polymer ?
#
loop_
_entity_poly.entity_id
_entity_poly.type
_entity_poly.pdbx_seq_one_letter_code
_entity_poly.pdbx_strand_id
1 'polypeptide(L)'
;MRQTRWIPAVAITLAAVACGGSSTPTSTIVPTPLPAATATPAPAPTPTPEPTPTPCTQGLCEPKVVNDAPAARLTLRLYTIEDGYGNFISNPDPDEGIKVGSIARLDATAKDEDGKETNGLGNIEFFFSDTSLMKISGGNGPQQRRLRVVKAGRLVCWTELDGIQSNQLTLYFTN
;
A
#
# COMPACT_ATOMS: atom_id res chain seq x y z
N MET A 1 -33.05 -23.94 23.03
CA MET A 1 -32.28 -25.09 22.52
C MET A 1 -30.87 -24.60 22.15
N ARG A 2 -29.86 -24.99 22.94
CA ARG A 2 -28.45 -24.56 22.71
C ARG A 2 -27.77 -25.65 21.91
N GLN A 3 -27.29 -25.32 20.69
CA GLN A 3 -26.45 -26.23 19.91
C GLN A 3 -24.97 -25.94 20.20
N THR A 4 -24.34 -26.90 20.86
CA THR A 4 -22.89 -26.94 21.12
C THR A 4 -22.20 -27.47 19.87
N ARG A 5 -21.39 -26.65 19.19
CA ARG A 5 -20.55 -27.10 18.06
C ARG A 5 -19.19 -27.54 18.59
N TRP A 6 -18.88 -28.78 18.35
CA TRP A 6 -17.58 -29.40 18.60
C TRP A 6 -16.60 -29.02 17.50
N ILE A 7 -15.40 -28.60 17.88
CA ILE A 7 -14.27 -28.34 16.97
C ILE A 7 -13.32 -29.55 17.11
N PRO A 8 -12.96 -30.26 16.02
CA PRO A 8 -11.95 -31.32 16.09
C PRO A 8 -10.54 -30.68 16.09
N ALA A 9 -9.73 -31.09 17.07
CA ALA A 9 -8.31 -30.83 17.13
C ALA A 9 -7.55 -31.67 16.11
N VAL A 10 -6.81 -31.03 15.21
CA VAL A 10 -5.90 -31.68 14.26
C VAL A 10 -4.52 -31.76 14.92
N ALA A 11 -4.06 -32.95 15.24
CA ALA A 11 -2.72 -33.24 15.71
C ALA A 11 -1.77 -33.36 14.51
N ILE A 12 -0.76 -32.47 14.46
CA ILE A 12 0.33 -32.55 13.47
C ILE A 12 1.50 -33.28 14.09
N THR A 13 1.81 -34.47 13.56
CA THR A 13 2.95 -35.32 13.95
C THR A 13 4.17 -34.88 13.12
N LEU A 14 5.21 -34.35 13.74
CA LEU A 14 6.52 -34.14 13.12
C LEU A 14 7.33 -35.43 13.15
N ALA A 15 7.70 -35.96 11.99
CA ALA A 15 8.68 -37.03 11.84
C ALA A 15 10.07 -36.43 11.67
N ALA A 16 10.97 -36.68 12.61
CA ALA A 16 12.40 -36.36 12.51
C ALA A 16 13.12 -37.49 11.78
N VAL A 17 13.71 -37.21 10.63
CA VAL A 17 14.64 -38.12 9.92
C VAL A 17 16.06 -37.73 10.30
N ALA A 18 16.72 -38.62 11.06
CA ALA A 18 18.13 -38.53 11.37
C ALA A 18 18.92 -39.29 10.28
N CYS A 19 19.67 -38.57 9.45
CA CYS A 19 20.71 -39.13 8.60
C CYS A 19 22.08 -38.95 9.26
N GLY A 20 22.63 -40.03 9.79
CA GLY A 20 24.01 -40.15 10.22
C GLY A 20 24.94 -40.23 8.99
N GLY A 21 25.81 -39.26 8.82
CA GLY A 21 26.90 -39.28 7.84
C GLY A 21 28.25 -39.21 8.57
N SER A 22 29.00 -40.33 8.60
CA SER A 22 30.38 -40.41 9.04
C SER A 22 31.27 -39.69 8.02
N SER A 23 31.86 -38.57 8.36
CA SER A 23 32.86 -37.88 7.53
C SER A 23 34.23 -38.01 8.17
N THR A 24 35.12 -38.68 7.44
CA THR A 24 36.59 -38.74 7.64
C THR A 24 37.20 -37.35 7.68
N PRO A 25 38.14 -37.04 8.59
CA PRO A 25 38.79 -35.72 8.59
C PRO A 25 39.83 -35.67 7.47
N THR A 26 39.51 -34.92 6.42
CA THR A 26 40.48 -34.53 5.41
C THR A 26 41.29 -33.32 5.94
N SER A 27 42.62 -33.53 6.08
CA SER A 27 43.53 -32.50 6.52
C SER A 27 43.59 -31.38 5.48
N THR A 28 42.91 -30.26 5.74
CA THR A 28 42.89 -29.09 4.88
C THR A 28 44.14 -28.23 5.20
N ILE A 29 45.07 -28.12 4.24
CA ILE A 29 46.18 -27.18 4.28
C ILE A 29 45.54 -25.77 4.22
N VAL A 30 45.67 -25.01 5.29
CA VAL A 30 45.21 -23.61 5.34
C VAL A 30 46.22 -22.75 4.54
N PRO A 31 45.80 -22.13 3.42
CA PRO A 31 46.68 -21.20 2.73
C PRO A 31 46.89 -19.93 3.59
N THR A 32 48.13 -19.51 3.72
CA THR A 32 48.48 -18.25 4.39
C THR A 32 47.76 -17.09 3.71
N PRO A 33 47.03 -16.24 4.45
CA PRO A 33 46.35 -15.11 3.85
C PRO A 33 47.33 -14.11 3.25
N LEU A 34 47.13 -13.82 1.97
CA LEU A 34 47.84 -12.75 1.25
C LEU A 34 47.48 -11.41 1.91
N PRO A 35 48.43 -10.49 2.13
CA PRO A 35 48.11 -9.19 2.72
C PRO A 35 47.07 -8.46 1.86
N ALA A 36 46.00 -8.05 2.52
CA ALA A 36 44.92 -7.32 1.87
C ALA A 36 45.44 -5.99 1.30
N ALA A 37 45.24 -5.79 0.01
CA ALA A 37 45.53 -4.51 -0.63
C ALA A 37 44.72 -3.41 0.08
N THR A 38 45.42 -2.39 0.59
CA THR A 38 44.82 -1.21 1.20
C THR A 38 44.00 -0.49 0.11
N ALA A 39 42.68 -0.50 0.22
CA ALA A 39 41.82 0.21 -0.71
C ALA A 39 42.06 1.71 -0.61
N THR A 40 42.46 2.33 -1.71
CA THR A 40 42.54 3.79 -1.84
C THR A 40 41.10 4.34 -1.63
N PRO A 41 40.88 5.30 -0.72
CA PRO A 41 39.54 5.87 -0.51
C PRO A 41 39.04 6.49 -1.82
N ALA A 42 37.81 6.14 -2.20
CA ALA A 42 37.16 6.72 -3.37
C ALA A 42 37.00 8.24 -3.18
N PRO A 43 37.19 9.06 -4.22
CA PRO A 43 36.98 10.49 -4.14
C PRO A 43 35.53 10.75 -3.71
N ALA A 44 35.37 11.72 -2.80
CA ALA A 44 34.02 12.14 -2.35
C ALA A 44 33.14 12.57 -3.54
N PRO A 45 31.86 12.19 -3.58
CA PRO A 45 30.98 12.60 -4.65
C PRO A 45 30.92 14.12 -4.71
N THR A 46 31.14 14.69 -5.89
CA THR A 46 30.95 16.12 -6.15
C THR A 46 29.49 16.48 -5.85
N PRO A 47 29.20 17.50 -5.06
CA PRO A 47 27.83 17.90 -4.78
C PRO A 47 27.12 18.20 -6.10
N THR A 48 26.00 17.52 -6.34
CA THR A 48 25.11 17.79 -7.47
C THR A 48 24.58 19.22 -7.30
N PRO A 49 24.67 20.10 -8.31
CA PRO A 49 24.13 21.44 -8.20
C PRO A 49 22.65 21.36 -7.89
N GLU A 50 22.22 22.09 -6.85
CA GLU A 50 20.82 22.25 -6.47
C GLU A 50 20.06 22.84 -7.65
N PRO A 51 18.90 22.29 -8.07
CA PRO A 51 18.14 22.81 -9.19
C PRO A 51 17.73 24.25 -8.89
N THR A 52 18.15 25.18 -9.75
CA THR A 52 17.77 26.59 -9.66
C THR A 52 16.23 26.68 -9.76
N PRO A 53 15.54 27.30 -8.79
CA PRO A 53 14.10 27.44 -8.84
C PRO A 53 13.69 28.20 -10.10
N THR A 54 12.82 27.58 -10.90
CA THR A 54 12.24 28.22 -12.09
C THR A 54 11.38 29.41 -11.62
N PRO A 55 11.58 30.62 -12.10
CA PRO A 55 10.76 31.75 -11.70
C PRO A 55 9.30 31.53 -12.11
N CYS A 56 8.41 31.46 -11.13
CA CYS A 56 6.97 31.40 -11.34
C CYS A 56 6.44 32.72 -11.86
N THR A 57 6.01 32.76 -13.10
CA THR A 57 5.31 33.91 -13.68
C THR A 57 3.83 33.78 -13.32
N GLN A 58 3.32 34.75 -12.57
CA GLN A 58 1.92 34.92 -12.14
C GLN A 58 1.42 34.00 -11.03
N GLY A 59 1.63 34.37 -9.77
CA GLY A 59 0.69 34.25 -8.63
C GLY A 59 0.15 32.88 -8.21
N LEU A 60 0.51 31.76 -8.88
CA LEU A 60 -0.07 30.45 -8.71
C LEU A 60 0.92 29.36 -8.28
N CYS A 61 2.11 29.75 -7.93
CA CYS A 61 3.15 28.79 -7.50
C CYS A 61 3.59 29.08 -6.07
N GLU A 62 2.70 28.95 -5.12
CA GLU A 62 3.16 28.56 -3.79
C GLU A 62 3.68 27.13 -3.95
N PRO A 63 4.96 26.84 -3.66
CA PRO A 63 5.43 25.48 -3.62
C PRO A 63 4.53 24.76 -2.61
N LYS A 64 3.75 23.78 -3.06
CA LYS A 64 3.02 22.89 -2.16
C LYS A 64 4.10 22.30 -1.26
N VAL A 65 4.16 22.77 -0.02
CA VAL A 65 5.08 22.23 0.98
C VAL A 65 4.72 20.76 1.11
N VAL A 66 5.55 19.91 0.52
CA VAL A 66 5.39 18.46 0.62
C VAL A 66 5.76 18.12 2.05
N ASN A 67 4.78 17.71 2.84
CA ASN A 67 5.00 17.22 4.19
C ASN A 67 5.28 15.71 4.08
N ASP A 68 6.52 15.32 4.32
CA ASP A 68 6.97 13.91 4.31
C ASP A 68 7.09 13.35 5.73
N ALA A 69 6.43 13.95 6.71
CA ALA A 69 6.39 13.39 8.07
C ALA A 69 5.69 12.02 8.06
N PRO A 70 6.07 11.09 8.98
CA PRO A 70 5.38 9.82 9.12
C PRO A 70 3.88 10.01 9.32
N ALA A 71 3.07 9.15 8.72
CA ALA A 71 1.64 9.17 8.94
C ALA A 71 1.31 8.71 10.37
N ALA A 72 0.45 9.45 11.07
CA ALA A 72 -0.12 9.07 12.35
C ALA A 72 -1.59 8.65 12.23
N ARG A 73 -2.26 9.09 11.16
CA ARG A 73 -3.64 8.73 10.84
C ARG A 73 -3.80 8.57 9.32
N LEU A 74 -4.53 7.54 8.93
CA LEU A 74 -4.91 7.29 7.54
C LEU A 74 -6.43 7.14 7.45
N THR A 75 -7.06 7.80 6.48
CA THR A 75 -8.51 7.75 6.27
C THR A 75 -8.81 7.44 4.82
N LEU A 76 -9.67 6.47 4.57
CA LEU A 76 -10.19 6.11 3.25
C LEU A 76 -11.64 6.54 3.12
N ARG A 77 -12.01 7.16 1.98
CA ARG A 77 -13.38 7.56 1.69
C ARG A 77 -13.75 7.31 0.22
N LEU A 78 -15.04 7.16 -0.02
CA LEU A 78 -15.61 7.25 -1.35
C LEU A 78 -15.73 8.74 -1.71
N TYR A 79 -14.97 9.17 -2.73
CA TYR A 79 -14.88 10.59 -3.08
C TYR A 79 -15.91 10.99 -4.13
N THR A 80 -16.02 10.22 -5.21
CA THR A 80 -17.02 10.44 -6.26
C THR A 80 -17.44 9.13 -6.90
N ILE A 81 -18.64 9.13 -7.46
CA ILE A 81 -19.13 8.10 -8.38
C ILE A 81 -19.36 8.78 -9.72
N GLU A 82 -18.82 8.18 -10.79
CA GLU A 82 -19.11 8.54 -12.18
C GLU A 82 -20.02 7.43 -12.72
N ASP A 83 -21.24 7.76 -13.11
CA ASP A 83 -22.16 6.80 -13.70
C ASP A 83 -21.75 6.45 -15.14
N GLY A 84 -22.41 5.45 -15.73
CA GLY A 84 -22.15 5.02 -17.11
C GLY A 84 -22.46 6.09 -18.17
N TYR A 85 -23.06 7.21 -17.80
CA TYR A 85 -23.43 8.35 -18.67
C TYR A 85 -22.50 9.56 -18.50
N GLY A 86 -21.52 9.47 -17.60
CA GLY A 86 -20.58 10.57 -17.34
C GLY A 86 -21.05 11.59 -16.30
N ASN A 87 -22.16 11.33 -15.59
CA ASN A 87 -22.57 12.19 -14.48
C ASN A 87 -21.76 11.87 -13.23
N PHE A 88 -21.43 12.93 -12.47
CA PHE A 88 -20.65 12.80 -11.24
C PHE A 88 -21.50 13.07 -10.02
N ILE A 89 -21.46 12.14 -9.06
CA ILE A 89 -22.00 12.31 -7.71
C ILE A 89 -20.80 12.57 -6.79
N SER A 90 -20.75 13.75 -6.18
CA SER A 90 -19.69 14.12 -5.23
C SER A 90 -20.10 13.77 -3.81
N ASN A 91 -19.14 13.23 -3.02
CA ASN A 91 -19.36 12.79 -1.64
C ASN A 91 -20.60 11.86 -1.50
N PRO A 92 -20.68 10.79 -2.32
CA PRO A 92 -21.80 9.87 -2.27
C PRO A 92 -21.83 9.14 -0.93
N ASP A 93 -23.02 8.77 -0.49
CA ASP A 93 -23.18 7.86 0.65
C ASP A 93 -22.68 6.45 0.24
N PRO A 94 -21.70 5.88 0.93
CA PRO A 94 -21.20 4.54 0.62
C PRO A 94 -22.27 3.43 0.80
N ASP A 95 -23.33 3.69 1.57
CA ASP A 95 -24.45 2.76 1.77
C ASP A 95 -25.46 2.82 0.62
N GLU A 96 -25.46 3.88 -0.21
CA GLU A 96 -26.16 3.90 -1.48
C GLU A 96 -25.51 2.97 -2.47
N GLY A 97 -26.27 2.07 -3.09
CA GLY A 97 -25.73 1.09 -4.02
C GLY A 97 -25.10 1.73 -5.27
N ILE A 98 -23.89 1.31 -5.63
CA ILE A 98 -23.18 1.76 -6.83
C ILE A 98 -23.50 0.81 -7.98
N LYS A 99 -24.03 1.32 -9.07
CA LYS A 99 -24.43 0.50 -10.23
C LYS A 99 -23.26 -0.11 -10.96
N VAL A 100 -23.43 -1.34 -11.43
CA VAL A 100 -22.50 -1.98 -12.37
C VAL A 100 -22.31 -1.09 -13.60
N GLY A 101 -21.06 -0.94 -14.05
CA GLY A 101 -20.67 -0.03 -15.12
C GLY A 101 -20.17 1.34 -14.65
N SER A 102 -20.54 1.77 -13.44
CA SER A 102 -20.05 3.01 -12.84
C SER A 102 -18.57 2.93 -12.44
N ILE A 103 -17.97 4.09 -12.22
CA ILE A 103 -16.61 4.23 -11.70
C ILE A 103 -16.68 4.88 -10.32
N ALA A 104 -16.28 4.15 -9.29
CA ALA A 104 -16.08 4.66 -7.94
C ALA A 104 -14.66 5.22 -7.81
N ARG A 105 -14.51 6.42 -7.26
CA ARG A 105 -13.21 7.02 -6.92
C ARG A 105 -13.02 6.99 -5.42
N LEU A 106 -11.98 6.30 -4.99
CA LEU A 106 -11.53 6.25 -3.62
C LEU A 106 -10.43 7.28 -3.41
N ASP A 107 -10.44 7.93 -2.26
CA ASP A 107 -9.46 8.91 -1.84
C ASP A 107 -8.95 8.56 -0.44
N ALA A 108 -7.62 8.45 -0.30
CA ALA A 108 -6.96 8.19 0.96
C ALA A 108 -6.26 9.46 1.42
N THR A 109 -6.51 9.89 2.65
CA THR A 109 -5.88 11.06 3.26
C THR A 109 -5.06 10.63 4.46
N ALA A 110 -3.76 10.91 4.43
CA ALA A 110 -2.86 10.70 5.54
C ALA A 110 -2.63 12.02 6.29
N LYS A 111 -2.54 11.95 7.63
CA LYS A 111 -2.21 13.06 8.51
C LYS A 111 -1.11 12.64 9.47
N ASP A 112 -0.21 13.57 9.75
CA ASP A 112 0.84 13.43 10.77
C ASP A 112 0.29 13.59 12.21
N GLU A 113 1.16 13.54 13.20
CA GLU A 113 0.81 13.71 14.61
C GLU A 113 0.19 15.08 14.93
N ASP A 114 0.56 16.11 14.18
CA ASP A 114 0.01 17.47 14.29
C ASP A 114 -1.35 17.62 13.57
N GLY A 115 -1.82 16.57 12.89
CA GLY A 115 -3.07 16.58 12.12
C GLY A 115 -2.97 17.28 10.77
N LYS A 116 -1.76 17.61 10.30
CA LYS A 116 -1.51 18.15 8.96
C LYS A 116 -1.47 17.02 7.93
N GLU A 117 -1.90 17.32 6.71
CA GLU A 117 -1.77 16.33 5.62
C GLU A 117 -0.30 16.03 5.34
N THR A 118 0.00 14.73 5.14
CA THR A 118 1.34 14.23 4.83
C THR A 118 1.27 13.24 3.66
N ASN A 119 2.40 13.08 2.96
CA ASN A 119 2.58 11.98 2.01
C ASN A 119 3.05 10.70 2.70
N GLY A 120 3.50 10.76 3.96
CA GLY A 120 4.12 9.66 4.67
C GLY A 120 5.53 9.32 4.16
N LEU A 121 6.11 8.26 4.70
CA LEU A 121 7.45 7.79 4.31
C LEU A 121 7.42 6.72 3.20
N GLY A 122 6.25 6.14 2.96
CA GLY A 122 6.05 5.04 2.01
C GLY A 122 5.03 5.34 0.92
N ASN A 123 4.56 4.29 0.29
CA ASN A 123 3.48 4.35 -0.68
C ASN A 123 2.18 3.88 -0.04
N ILE A 124 1.08 4.56 -0.33
CA ILE A 124 -0.25 4.10 0.08
C ILE A 124 -0.60 2.83 -0.71
N GLU A 125 -0.83 1.75 0.01
CA GLU A 125 -1.30 0.48 -0.55
C GLU A 125 -2.81 0.34 -0.35
N PHE A 126 -3.52 -0.13 -1.39
CA PHE A 126 -4.96 -0.34 -1.36
C PHE A 126 -5.28 -1.82 -1.36
N PHE A 127 -6.12 -2.24 -0.43
CA PHE A 127 -6.57 -3.61 -0.23
C PHE A 127 -8.05 -3.76 -0.48
N PHE A 128 -8.45 -4.89 -1.05
CA PHE A 128 -9.83 -5.18 -1.45
C PHE A 128 -10.18 -6.62 -1.09
N SER A 129 -11.35 -6.82 -0.49
CA SER A 129 -11.81 -8.15 -0.08
C SER A 129 -12.14 -9.08 -1.25
N ASP A 130 -12.59 -8.52 -2.38
CA ASP A 130 -12.93 -9.27 -3.60
C ASP A 130 -12.67 -8.45 -4.86
N THR A 131 -11.59 -8.76 -5.54
CA THR A 131 -11.20 -8.07 -6.78
C THR A 131 -12.01 -8.50 -8.01
N SER A 132 -12.81 -9.57 -7.90
CA SER A 132 -13.68 -10.03 -9.00
C SER A 132 -14.86 -9.08 -9.26
N LEU A 133 -15.21 -8.24 -8.28
CA LEU A 133 -16.33 -7.29 -8.37
C LEU A 133 -15.99 -6.01 -9.12
N MET A 134 -14.70 -5.74 -9.33
CA MET A 134 -14.26 -4.48 -9.91
C MET A 134 -12.99 -4.64 -10.74
N LYS A 135 -12.67 -3.61 -11.55
CA LYS A 135 -11.38 -3.46 -12.22
C LYS A 135 -10.76 -2.12 -11.80
N ILE A 136 -9.49 -2.15 -11.42
CA ILE A 136 -8.74 -0.93 -11.18
C ILE A 136 -8.49 -0.26 -12.53
N SER A 137 -8.96 0.97 -12.69
CA SER A 137 -8.88 1.74 -13.94
C SER A 137 -7.95 2.95 -13.85
N GLY A 138 -7.08 2.98 -12.82
CA GLY A 138 -6.12 4.05 -12.59
C GLY A 138 -6.38 4.82 -11.29
N GLY A 139 -5.87 6.03 -11.22
CA GLY A 139 -5.98 6.97 -10.09
C GLY A 139 -5.16 8.22 -10.39
N ASN A 140 -5.46 9.33 -9.72
CA ASN A 140 -4.67 10.55 -9.80
C ASN A 140 -3.66 10.57 -8.63
N GLY A 141 -2.51 9.93 -8.85
CA GLY A 141 -1.47 9.82 -7.83
C GLY A 141 -1.67 8.65 -6.85
N PRO A 142 -0.77 8.52 -5.85
CA PRO A 142 -0.75 7.40 -4.92
C PRO A 142 -1.96 7.37 -3.98
N GLN A 143 -2.57 8.51 -3.72
CA GLN A 143 -3.66 8.68 -2.76
C GLN A 143 -5.03 8.32 -3.33
N GLN A 144 -5.15 8.07 -4.64
CA GLN A 144 -6.43 7.83 -5.29
C GLN A 144 -6.45 6.53 -6.07
N ARG A 145 -7.63 5.87 -6.09
CA ARG A 145 -7.90 4.73 -6.96
C ARG A 145 -9.26 4.88 -7.62
N ARG A 146 -9.31 4.53 -8.89
CA ARG A 146 -10.54 4.45 -9.69
C ARG A 146 -10.90 2.99 -9.88
N LEU A 147 -12.09 2.62 -9.44
CA LEU A 147 -12.63 1.28 -9.51
C LEU A 147 -13.81 1.26 -10.48
N ARG A 148 -13.68 0.58 -11.61
CA ARG A 148 -14.83 0.29 -12.47
C ARG A 148 -15.57 -0.91 -11.88
N VAL A 149 -16.83 -0.74 -11.53
CA VAL A 149 -17.69 -1.80 -11.02
C VAL A 149 -18.09 -2.73 -12.16
N VAL A 150 -17.82 -4.04 -12.02
CA VAL A 150 -18.09 -5.03 -13.08
C VAL A 150 -19.13 -6.07 -12.67
N LYS A 151 -19.38 -6.22 -11.37
CA LYS A 151 -20.34 -7.20 -10.86
C LYS A 151 -20.98 -6.68 -9.58
N ALA A 152 -22.25 -7.01 -9.36
CA ALA A 152 -22.94 -6.74 -8.11
C ALA A 152 -22.37 -7.57 -6.95
N GLY A 153 -22.34 -6.98 -5.75
CA GLY A 153 -21.79 -7.61 -4.55
C GLY A 153 -21.39 -6.60 -3.49
N ARG A 154 -20.80 -7.10 -2.41
CA ARG A 154 -20.27 -6.28 -1.30
C ARG A 154 -18.75 -6.28 -1.34
N LEU A 155 -18.14 -5.11 -1.46
CA LEU A 155 -16.71 -4.90 -1.41
C LEU A 155 -16.33 -4.20 -0.10
N VAL A 156 -15.37 -4.76 0.62
CA VAL A 156 -14.71 -4.08 1.75
C VAL A 156 -13.31 -3.67 1.28
N CYS A 157 -12.94 -2.42 1.50
CA CYS A 157 -11.62 -1.92 1.15
C CYS A 157 -11.01 -1.08 2.29
N TRP A 158 -9.68 -1.06 2.33
CA TRP A 158 -8.89 -0.26 3.26
C TRP A 158 -7.55 0.09 2.61
N THR A 159 -6.79 0.96 3.26
CA THR A 159 -5.44 1.34 2.82
C THR A 159 -4.46 1.22 3.97
N GLU A 160 -3.18 1.07 3.62
CA GLU A 160 -2.07 1.06 4.58
C GLU A 160 -0.96 2.02 4.12
N LEU A 161 -0.35 2.72 5.09
CA LEU A 161 0.78 3.61 4.90
C LEU A 161 1.59 3.67 6.21
N ASP A 162 2.91 3.50 6.14
CA ASP A 162 3.83 3.58 7.29
C ASP A 162 3.43 2.65 8.45
N GLY A 163 2.79 1.51 8.17
CA GLY A 163 2.25 0.58 9.18
C GLY A 163 0.92 1.02 9.80
N ILE A 164 0.35 2.13 9.36
CA ILE A 164 -0.97 2.62 9.78
C ILE A 164 -2.04 2.13 8.81
N GLN A 165 -3.07 1.46 9.33
CA GLN A 165 -4.24 1.06 8.56
C GLN A 165 -5.35 2.11 8.66
N SER A 166 -6.03 2.38 7.53
CA SER A 166 -7.20 3.26 7.52
C SER A 166 -8.44 2.59 8.14
N ASN A 167 -9.52 3.36 8.25
CA ASN A 167 -10.85 2.79 8.40
C ASN A 167 -11.16 1.82 7.26
N GLN A 168 -11.99 0.82 7.53
CA GLN A 168 -12.59 -0.02 6.50
C GLN A 168 -13.80 0.71 5.88
N LEU A 169 -13.84 0.71 4.55
CA LEU A 169 -14.95 1.25 3.78
C LEU A 169 -15.69 0.08 3.11
N THR A 170 -16.99 -0.01 3.36
CA THR A 170 -17.85 -1.01 2.70
C THR A 170 -18.62 -0.33 1.56
N LEU A 171 -18.57 -0.93 0.37
CA LEU A 171 -19.30 -0.49 -0.81
C LEU A 171 -20.25 -1.60 -1.26
N TYR A 172 -21.45 -1.22 -1.65
CA TYR A 172 -22.46 -2.12 -2.18
C TYR A 172 -22.62 -1.88 -3.69
N PHE A 173 -22.35 -2.91 -4.49
CA PHE A 173 -22.50 -2.86 -5.95
C PHE A 173 -23.84 -3.50 -6.34
N THR A 174 -24.62 -2.80 -7.16
CA THR A 174 -25.97 -3.20 -7.61
C THR A 174 -26.04 -3.29 -9.13
N ASN A 175 -27.00 -4.05 -9.64
CA ASN A 175 -27.28 -4.13 -11.09
C ASN A 175 -27.97 -2.88 -11.62
#